data_c5fdd23eb4c694bfe14760437e04647c
#
_entry.id   c5fdd23eb4c694bfe14760437e04647c
#
_cell.length_a   1.000
_cell.length_b   1.000
_cell.length_c   1.000
_cell.angle_alpha   90.00
_cell.angle_beta   90.00
_cell.angle_gamma   90.00
#
_symmetry.space_group_name_H-M   'P 1'
#
loop_
_entity.id
_entity.type
_entity.pdbx_description
1 polymer ?
#
loop_
_entity_poly.entity_id
_entity_poly.type
_entity_poly.pdbx_seq_one_letter_code
_entity_poly.pdbx_strand_id
1 'polypeptide(L)'
;MTPSLSLDTIVVGAGIGGLAAALALRRAGHRVTVLEQSRAFREVGAGLQVVPNATRALRALGVLDRQRLAAVAPTATIRRRWQDGSLLGAFPLGDDVEAAFNAPYWNAHRADLHAALLDAVRDPYTAGPPVAVLGGIAVRGLDACGPDGATLVDAAGTRWRADLVVAADGIHSTLRHALLGDDAPHYSGDDAYRALIDADAIDPRSPVFEIVKEPQVTIWLGPGRHAIHYWVRDRRLLNLVVIVPGDGSTRESWSSKGDRATLEAELDGWDPRLVGLIRCASDLSRWSLHDRQPLTRWVWDSVCLLGDACHPMLPYQSQGAAQALEDAVVLGRCVTGLASKDALGAALVEYQRLRIDRSARIQLASAGNGGVFHLPDGPEQQARDAELKSRRADFKSYHWTWADAYQL
;
A
#
# COMPACT_ATOMS: atom_id res chain seq x y z
N MET A 1 -7.40 22.08 -32.46
CA MET A 1 -6.87 20.98 -31.64
C MET A 1 -7.52 19.70 -32.16
N THR A 2 -6.74 18.77 -32.69
CA THR A 2 -7.25 17.43 -33.06
C THR A 2 -7.84 16.78 -31.81
N PRO A 3 -9.06 16.21 -31.87
CA PRO A 3 -9.60 15.51 -30.72
C PRO A 3 -8.65 14.37 -30.34
N SER A 4 -8.19 14.33 -29.08
CA SER A 4 -7.41 13.22 -28.57
C SER A 4 -8.27 11.95 -28.58
N LEU A 5 -7.65 10.82 -28.91
CA LEU A 5 -8.34 9.52 -28.90
C LEU A 5 -8.88 9.22 -27.50
N SER A 6 -10.16 8.84 -27.40
CA SER A 6 -10.75 8.32 -26.16
C SER A 6 -10.93 6.82 -26.26
N LEU A 7 -10.25 6.06 -25.38
CA LEU A 7 -10.39 4.63 -25.26
C LEU A 7 -11.56 4.27 -24.36
N ASP A 8 -12.22 3.13 -24.63
CA ASP A 8 -13.07 2.44 -23.67
C ASP A 8 -12.18 1.59 -22.76
N THR A 9 -12.17 1.90 -21.47
CA THR A 9 -11.26 1.29 -20.51
C THR A 9 -12.03 0.62 -19.37
N ILE A 10 -11.65 -0.59 -19.00
CA ILE A 10 -12.13 -1.27 -17.81
C ILE A 10 -11.01 -1.37 -16.79
N VAL A 11 -11.27 -0.96 -15.55
CA VAL A 11 -10.41 -1.20 -14.39
C VAL A 11 -11.07 -2.26 -13.53
N VAL A 12 -10.40 -3.37 -13.26
CA VAL A 12 -10.90 -4.44 -12.40
C VAL A 12 -10.34 -4.26 -11.01
N GLY A 13 -11.24 -4.04 -10.04
CA GLY A 13 -10.93 -3.72 -8.65
C GLY A 13 -11.03 -2.23 -8.32
N ALA A 14 -11.77 -1.91 -7.25
CA ALA A 14 -11.94 -0.55 -6.72
C ALA A 14 -11.12 -0.30 -5.44
N GLY A 15 -9.96 -0.97 -5.27
CA GLY A 15 -8.98 -0.64 -4.25
C GLY A 15 -8.24 0.66 -4.56
N ILE A 16 -7.29 1.05 -3.70
CA ILE A 16 -6.50 2.29 -3.85
C ILE A 16 -5.87 2.39 -5.24
N GLY A 17 -5.22 1.32 -5.73
CA GLY A 17 -4.59 1.30 -7.05
C GLY A 17 -5.59 1.44 -8.20
N GLY A 18 -6.70 0.70 -8.14
CA GLY A 18 -7.72 0.74 -9.19
C GLY A 18 -8.44 2.08 -9.28
N LEU A 19 -8.80 2.70 -8.14
CA LEU A 19 -9.39 4.03 -8.12
C LEU A 19 -8.41 5.12 -8.60
N ALA A 20 -7.14 5.00 -8.22
CA ALA A 20 -6.08 5.90 -8.71
C ALA A 20 -5.90 5.76 -10.22
N ALA A 21 -5.89 4.52 -10.75
CA ALA A 21 -5.83 4.27 -12.20
C ALA A 21 -7.05 4.84 -12.93
N ALA A 22 -8.25 4.60 -12.40
CA ALA A 22 -9.47 5.14 -12.97
C ALA A 22 -9.45 6.68 -13.04
N LEU A 23 -8.97 7.34 -11.98
CA LEU A 23 -8.83 8.79 -11.95
C LEU A 23 -7.79 9.29 -12.96
N ALA A 24 -6.63 8.63 -13.06
CA ALA A 24 -5.57 8.98 -14.00
C ALA A 24 -6.05 8.83 -15.46
N LEU A 25 -6.71 7.73 -15.77
CA LEU A 25 -7.26 7.44 -17.12
C LEU A 25 -8.39 8.40 -17.49
N ARG A 26 -9.29 8.72 -16.54
CA ARG A 26 -10.32 9.75 -16.73
C ARG A 26 -9.69 11.09 -17.11
N ARG A 27 -8.67 11.52 -16.37
CA ARG A 27 -7.95 12.80 -16.63
C ARG A 27 -7.18 12.78 -17.94
N ALA A 28 -6.76 11.60 -18.41
CA ALA A 28 -6.19 11.41 -19.75
C ALA A 28 -7.24 11.49 -20.88
N GLY A 29 -8.53 11.59 -20.56
CA GLY A 29 -9.63 11.75 -21.52
C GLY A 29 -10.31 10.44 -21.93
N HIS A 30 -10.03 9.32 -21.25
CA HIS A 30 -10.61 8.01 -21.56
C HIS A 30 -11.96 7.79 -20.86
N ARG A 31 -12.83 6.99 -21.46
CA ARG A 31 -14.07 6.51 -20.82
C ARG A 31 -13.72 5.31 -19.93
N VAL A 32 -14.01 5.41 -18.64
CA VAL A 32 -13.59 4.40 -17.66
C VAL A 32 -14.79 3.77 -16.98
N THR A 33 -14.77 2.44 -16.91
CA THR A 33 -15.67 1.63 -16.07
C THR A 33 -14.85 0.86 -15.05
N VAL A 34 -15.16 1.03 -13.77
CA VAL A 34 -14.54 0.25 -12.67
C VAL A 34 -15.50 -0.88 -12.30
N LEU A 35 -15.00 -2.13 -12.30
CA LEU A 35 -15.73 -3.32 -11.88
C LEU A 35 -15.18 -3.78 -10.52
N GLU A 36 -16.05 -3.81 -9.49
CA GLU A 36 -15.69 -4.19 -8.13
C GLU A 36 -16.58 -5.35 -7.64
N GLN A 37 -15.97 -6.41 -7.10
CA GLN A 37 -16.71 -7.58 -6.60
C GLN A 37 -17.56 -7.27 -5.37
N SER A 38 -17.10 -6.36 -4.51
CA SER A 38 -17.82 -5.94 -3.31
C SER A 38 -18.98 -5.02 -3.67
N ARG A 39 -20.15 -5.24 -3.05
CA ARG A 39 -21.30 -4.32 -3.22
C ARG A 39 -21.11 -3.01 -2.47
N ALA A 40 -20.32 -3.02 -1.40
CA ALA A 40 -20.01 -1.85 -0.59
C ALA A 40 -18.51 -1.51 -0.75
N PHE A 41 -18.24 -0.28 -1.16
CA PHE A 41 -16.89 0.28 -1.28
C PHE A 41 -16.37 0.66 0.11
N ARG A 42 -16.04 -0.37 0.93
CA ARG A 42 -15.50 -0.18 2.28
C ARG A 42 -14.16 -0.88 2.40
N GLU A 43 -13.19 -0.16 2.90
CA GLU A 43 -11.89 -0.71 3.25
C GLU A 43 -11.84 -1.13 4.72
N VAL A 44 -11.10 -2.20 5.01
CA VAL A 44 -10.82 -2.61 6.39
C VAL A 44 -10.01 -1.53 7.09
N GLY A 45 -10.40 -1.17 8.31
CA GLY A 45 -9.74 -0.14 9.09
C GLY A 45 -8.30 -0.51 9.42
N ALA A 46 -7.35 0.26 8.87
CA ALA A 46 -5.93 0.14 9.16
C ALA A 46 -5.23 1.48 8.94
N GLY A 47 -4.13 1.70 9.65
CA GLY A 47 -3.24 2.80 9.35
C GLY A 47 -2.45 2.55 8.06
N LEU A 48 -2.14 3.63 7.37
CA LEU A 48 -1.31 3.66 6.17
C LEU A 48 -0.31 4.80 6.29
N GLN A 49 0.95 4.52 5.97
CA GLN A 49 1.97 5.55 5.83
C GLN A 49 1.96 6.05 4.38
N VAL A 50 1.60 7.31 4.19
CA VAL A 50 1.58 7.99 2.89
C VAL A 50 2.91 8.70 2.73
N VAL A 51 3.88 7.94 2.27
CA VAL A 51 5.29 8.35 2.13
C VAL A 51 5.49 9.33 0.94
N PRO A 52 6.62 10.04 0.85
CA PRO A 52 6.82 11.13 -0.13
C PRO A 52 6.53 10.77 -1.59
N ASN A 53 6.85 9.58 -2.05
CA ASN A 53 6.50 9.15 -3.40
C ASN A 53 4.98 8.95 -3.58
N ALA A 54 4.27 8.48 -2.54
CA ALA A 54 2.82 8.38 -2.56
C ALA A 54 2.16 9.77 -2.55
N THR A 55 2.64 10.71 -1.72
CA THR A 55 2.08 12.07 -1.68
C THR A 55 2.34 12.83 -2.98
N ARG A 56 3.46 12.60 -3.66
CA ARG A 56 3.68 13.12 -5.03
C ARG A 56 2.66 12.57 -6.02
N ALA A 57 2.41 11.26 -5.99
CA ALA A 57 1.41 10.64 -6.85
C ALA A 57 0.00 11.19 -6.57
N LEU A 58 -0.39 11.33 -5.30
CA LEU A 58 -1.67 11.94 -4.91
C LEU A 58 -1.77 13.40 -5.36
N ARG A 59 -0.67 14.17 -5.32
CA ARG A 59 -0.62 15.54 -5.86
C ARG A 59 -0.85 15.54 -7.37
N ALA A 60 -0.19 14.65 -8.11
CA ALA A 60 -0.38 14.51 -9.56
C ALA A 60 -1.82 14.12 -9.92
N LEU A 61 -2.44 13.29 -9.07
CA LEU A 61 -3.87 12.91 -9.20
C LEU A 61 -4.84 13.99 -8.70
N GLY A 62 -4.36 15.08 -8.08
CA GLY A 62 -5.19 16.16 -7.56
C GLY A 62 -6.02 15.78 -6.33
N VAL A 63 -5.59 14.79 -5.55
CA VAL A 63 -6.28 14.31 -4.34
C VAL A 63 -5.43 14.45 -3.07
N LEU A 64 -4.32 15.20 -3.14
CA LEU A 64 -3.48 15.46 -1.98
C LEU A 64 -4.11 16.54 -1.11
N ASP A 65 -4.82 16.14 -0.08
CA ASP A 65 -5.46 17.02 0.91
C ASP A 65 -5.31 16.44 2.32
N ARG A 66 -4.51 17.12 3.17
CA ARG A 66 -4.25 16.67 4.53
C ARG A 66 -5.50 16.69 5.41
N GLN A 67 -6.35 17.69 5.27
CA GLN A 67 -7.56 17.84 6.10
C GLN A 67 -8.58 16.77 5.74
N ARG A 68 -8.80 16.53 4.45
CA ARG A 68 -9.69 15.48 3.96
C ARG A 68 -9.26 14.09 4.42
N LEU A 69 -7.95 13.83 4.47
CA LEU A 69 -7.39 12.57 4.95
C LEU A 69 -7.31 12.48 6.48
N ALA A 70 -7.64 13.57 7.21
CA ALA A 70 -7.37 13.69 8.64
C ALA A 70 -5.96 13.18 9.00
N ALA A 71 -4.98 13.50 8.14
CA ALA A 71 -3.67 12.90 8.17
C ALA A 71 -2.78 13.52 9.26
N VAL A 72 -2.02 12.66 9.93
CA VAL A 72 -1.03 13.06 10.93
C VAL A 72 0.34 13.14 10.27
N ALA A 73 1.02 14.29 10.37
CA ALA A 73 2.42 14.42 9.98
C ALA A 73 3.30 13.98 11.16
N PRO A 74 4.03 12.86 11.05
CA PRO A 74 4.91 12.42 12.11
C PRO A 74 6.19 13.24 12.13
N THR A 75 6.71 13.50 13.35
CA THR A 75 7.93 14.29 13.55
C THR A 75 9.20 13.49 13.32
N ALA A 76 9.14 12.18 13.54
CA ALA A 76 10.28 11.27 13.37
C ALA A 76 9.83 9.82 13.19
N THR A 77 10.73 9.00 12.64
CA THR A 77 10.69 7.56 12.80
C THR A 77 11.65 7.15 13.91
N ILE A 78 11.15 6.39 14.90
CA ILE A 78 11.89 5.95 16.08
C ILE A 78 12.13 4.44 15.97
N ARG A 79 13.35 4.00 16.26
CA ARG A 79 13.68 2.59 16.44
C ARG A 79 13.93 2.32 17.92
N ARG A 80 13.27 1.30 18.47
CA ARG A 80 13.40 0.90 19.88
C ARG A 80 13.80 -0.55 20.02
N ARG A 81 14.54 -0.83 21.07
CA ARG A 81 14.86 -2.19 21.51
C ARG A 81 13.60 -2.82 22.14
N TRP A 82 13.37 -4.09 21.90
CA TRP A 82 12.17 -4.79 22.34
C TRP A 82 12.04 -4.92 23.85
N GLN A 83 13.14 -5.17 24.59
CA GLN A 83 13.15 -5.51 26.02
C GLN A 83 12.84 -4.32 26.92
N ASP A 84 13.44 -3.17 26.65
CA ASP A 84 13.45 -2.02 27.55
C ASP A 84 13.02 -0.71 26.88
N GLY A 85 12.72 -0.78 25.58
CA GLY A 85 12.35 0.37 24.78
C GLY A 85 13.48 1.39 24.60
N SER A 86 14.74 1.01 24.86
CA SER A 86 15.88 1.89 24.65
C SER A 86 15.96 2.37 23.20
N LEU A 87 16.34 3.63 23.02
CA LEU A 87 16.42 4.26 21.70
C LEU A 87 17.60 3.69 20.90
N LEU A 88 17.31 3.09 19.75
CA LEU A 88 18.32 2.62 18.79
C LEU A 88 18.59 3.66 17.70
N GLY A 89 17.62 4.47 17.35
CA GLY A 89 17.77 5.52 16.34
C GLY A 89 16.52 6.39 16.23
N ALA A 90 16.73 7.64 15.87
CA ALA A 90 15.68 8.60 15.56
C ALA A 90 16.00 9.27 14.21
N PHE A 91 15.07 9.18 13.27
CA PHE A 91 15.22 9.71 11.93
C PHE A 91 14.17 10.82 11.76
N PRO A 92 14.57 12.08 11.62
CA PRO A 92 13.65 13.20 11.46
C PRO A 92 12.71 12.99 10.26
N LEU A 93 11.47 13.42 10.41
CA LEU A 93 10.45 13.51 9.36
C LEU A 93 9.97 14.97 9.27
N GLY A 94 8.71 15.18 8.91
CA GLY A 94 8.16 16.53 8.83
C GLY A 94 8.85 17.40 7.80
N ASP A 95 9.27 18.58 8.20
CA ASP A 95 9.86 19.61 7.32
C ASP A 95 11.17 19.13 6.64
N ASP A 96 11.97 18.30 7.33
CA ASP A 96 13.20 17.75 6.75
C ASP A 96 12.91 16.84 5.55
N VAL A 97 11.87 16.03 5.64
CA VAL A 97 11.40 15.18 4.53
C VAL A 97 10.85 16.03 3.40
N GLU A 98 10.01 16.99 3.72
CA GLU A 98 9.39 17.84 2.70
C GLU A 98 10.45 18.67 1.97
N ALA A 99 11.45 19.19 2.66
CA ALA A 99 12.59 19.88 2.05
C ALA A 99 13.43 18.94 1.17
N ALA A 100 13.69 17.70 1.61
CA ALA A 100 14.54 16.76 0.90
C ALA A 100 13.88 16.19 -0.37
N PHE A 101 12.57 15.93 -0.33
CA PHE A 101 11.83 15.19 -1.36
C PHE A 101 10.76 16.03 -2.08
N ASN A 102 10.58 17.31 -1.72
CA ASN A 102 9.51 18.19 -2.21
C ASN A 102 8.11 17.54 -2.07
N ALA A 103 7.93 16.78 -1.02
CA ALA A 103 6.71 16.03 -0.74
C ALA A 103 6.61 15.68 0.75
N PRO A 104 5.45 15.87 1.39
CA PRO A 104 5.27 15.55 2.79
C PRO A 104 5.21 14.03 3.03
N TYR A 105 5.44 13.64 4.27
CA TYR A 105 5.18 12.31 4.79
C TYR A 105 4.00 12.38 5.78
N TRP A 106 2.97 11.57 5.56
CA TRP A 106 1.78 11.54 6.42
C TRP A 106 1.43 10.11 6.85
N ASN A 107 0.80 10.00 8.02
CA ASN A 107 0.07 8.80 8.41
C ASN A 107 -1.42 9.09 8.21
N ALA A 108 -2.11 8.21 7.49
CA ALA A 108 -3.54 8.33 7.23
C ALA A 108 -4.26 7.02 7.55
N HIS A 109 -5.55 7.07 7.71
CA HIS A 109 -6.38 5.88 7.77
C HIS A 109 -6.68 5.41 6.33
N ARG A 110 -6.51 4.11 6.07
CA ARG A 110 -6.64 3.53 4.72
C ARG A 110 -8.02 3.82 4.09
N ALA A 111 -9.09 3.72 4.90
CA ALA A 111 -10.44 4.00 4.41
C ALA A 111 -10.63 5.47 4.03
N ASP A 112 -9.94 6.41 4.69
CA ASP A 112 -10.06 7.84 4.38
C ASP A 112 -9.37 8.16 3.04
N LEU A 113 -8.21 7.55 2.75
CA LEU A 113 -7.55 7.65 1.45
C LEU A 113 -8.40 7.00 0.34
N HIS A 114 -8.97 5.83 0.59
CA HIS A 114 -9.86 5.16 -0.34
C HIS A 114 -11.09 6.01 -0.67
N ALA A 115 -11.75 6.56 0.36
CA ALA A 115 -12.90 7.46 0.20
C ALA A 115 -12.52 8.72 -0.61
N ALA A 116 -11.37 9.33 -0.33
CA ALA A 116 -10.90 10.50 -1.06
C ALA A 116 -10.69 10.22 -2.56
N LEU A 117 -10.14 9.04 -2.90
CA LEU A 117 -9.98 8.60 -4.29
C LEU A 117 -11.34 8.31 -4.94
N LEU A 118 -12.23 7.59 -4.26
CA LEU A 118 -13.56 7.27 -4.77
C LEU A 118 -14.39 8.52 -5.04
N ASP A 119 -14.34 9.49 -4.12
CA ASP A 119 -15.01 10.78 -4.31
C ASP A 119 -14.43 11.55 -5.50
N ALA A 120 -13.10 11.59 -5.66
CA ALA A 120 -12.46 12.24 -6.80
C ALA A 120 -12.80 11.56 -8.14
N VAL A 121 -12.94 10.23 -8.14
CA VAL A 121 -13.39 9.46 -9.30
C VAL A 121 -14.83 9.79 -9.66
N ARG A 122 -15.70 10.04 -8.68
CA ARG A 122 -17.14 10.35 -8.87
C ARG A 122 -17.46 11.82 -9.06
N ASP A 123 -16.53 12.70 -8.70
CA ASP A 123 -16.75 14.15 -8.75
C ASP A 123 -17.03 14.60 -10.18
N PRO A 124 -18.20 15.20 -10.46
CA PRO A 124 -18.54 15.67 -11.80
C PRO A 124 -17.64 16.80 -12.32
N TYR A 125 -16.93 17.50 -11.43
CA TYR A 125 -16.03 18.59 -11.78
C TYR A 125 -14.59 18.12 -12.07
N THR A 126 -14.26 16.87 -11.82
CA THR A 126 -12.96 16.30 -12.24
C THR A 126 -12.89 16.25 -13.76
N ALA A 127 -11.77 16.69 -14.32
CA ALA A 127 -11.54 16.70 -15.78
C ALA A 127 -11.69 15.30 -16.40
N GLY A 128 -12.26 15.24 -17.61
CA GLY A 128 -12.47 14.02 -18.38
C GLY A 128 -13.88 13.44 -18.25
N PRO A 129 -14.19 12.38 -19.01
CA PRO A 129 -15.52 11.74 -18.98
C PRO A 129 -15.89 11.18 -17.60
N PRO A 130 -17.17 11.17 -17.21
CA PRO A 130 -17.59 10.53 -15.96
C PRO A 130 -17.20 9.06 -15.91
N VAL A 131 -16.79 8.58 -14.72
CA VAL A 131 -16.43 7.17 -14.48
C VAL A 131 -17.64 6.40 -13.98
N ALA A 132 -17.93 5.26 -14.59
CA ALA A 132 -18.89 4.30 -14.06
C ALA A 132 -18.22 3.41 -13.02
N VAL A 133 -18.67 3.43 -11.76
CA VAL A 133 -18.15 2.57 -10.68
C VAL A 133 -19.22 1.58 -10.29
N LEU A 134 -19.05 0.31 -10.70
CA LEU A 134 -20.04 -0.76 -10.57
C LEU A 134 -19.60 -1.76 -9.48
N GLY A 135 -20.36 -1.83 -8.39
CA GLY A 135 -20.17 -2.80 -7.31
C GLY A 135 -20.99 -4.07 -7.49
N GLY A 136 -20.52 -5.17 -6.92
CA GLY A 136 -21.17 -6.49 -7.03
C GLY A 136 -20.83 -7.23 -8.34
N ILE A 137 -19.84 -6.77 -9.09
CA ILE A 137 -19.38 -7.37 -10.34
C ILE A 137 -18.06 -8.11 -10.09
N ALA A 138 -18.14 -9.42 -9.92
CA ALA A 138 -16.96 -10.27 -9.72
C ALA A 138 -16.45 -10.79 -11.07
N VAL A 139 -15.40 -10.22 -11.60
CA VAL A 139 -14.70 -10.73 -12.79
C VAL A 139 -14.12 -12.12 -12.49
N ARG A 140 -14.34 -13.07 -13.39
CA ARG A 140 -13.91 -14.48 -13.25
C ARG A 140 -12.85 -14.91 -14.25
N GLY A 141 -12.66 -14.14 -15.31
CA GLY A 141 -11.66 -14.49 -16.30
C GLY A 141 -11.56 -13.54 -17.47
N LEU A 142 -10.62 -13.86 -18.32
CA LEU A 142 -10.32 -13.21 -19.58
C LEU A 142 -10.77 -14.16 -20.70
N ASP A 143 -11.77 -13.76 -21.47
CA ASP A 143 -12.32 -14.57 -22.58
C ASP A 143 -11.53 -14.33 -23.88
N ALA A 144 -11.08 -13.09 -24.09
CA ALA A 144 -10.24 -12.73 -25.23
C ALA A 144 -9.28 -11.58 -24.87
N CYS A 145 -8.08 -11.61 -25.43
CA CYS A 145 -7.08 -10.57 -25.33
C CYS A 145 -6.31 -10.47 -26.66
N GLY A 146 -6.20 -9.27 -27.20
CA GLY A 146 -5.48 -8.99 -28.43
C GLY A 146 -5.28 -7.50 -28.65
N PRO A 147 -4.67 -7.10 -29.77
CA PRO A 147 -4.38 -5.70 -30.05
C PRO A 147 -5.66 -4.83 -30.22
N ASP A 148 -6.79 -5.45 -30.61
CA ASP A 148 -8.07 -4.77 -30.83
C ASP A 148 -8.92 -4.66 -29.55
N GLY A 149 -8.36 -5.04 -28.39
CA GLY A 149 -9.03 -4.98 -27.09
C GLY A 149 -9.12 -6.34 -26.39
N ALA A 150 -9.77 -6.31 -25.22
CA ALA A 150 -9.97 -7.50 -24.38
C ALA A 150 -11.43 -7.66 -24.00
N THR A 151 -11.84 -8.91 -23.71
CA THR A 151 -13.17 -9.28 -23.22
C THR A 151 -13.03 -10.04 -21.92
N LEU A 152 -13.66 -9.51 -20.87
CA LEU A 152 -13.75 -10.14 -19.54
C LEU A 152 -15.08 -10.86 -19.39
N VAL A 153 -15.12 -11.85 -18.51
CA VAL A 153 -16.35 -12.55 -18.10
C VAL A 153 -16.51 -12.42 -16.59
N ASP A 154 -17.70 -12.00 -16.14
CA ASP A 154 -18.04 -11.96 -14.73
C ASP A 154 -18.70 -13.24 -14.22
N ALA A 155 -18.99 -13.30 -12.91
CA ALA A 155 -19.60 -14.47 -12.28
C ALA A 155 -21.07 -14.73 -12.75
N ALA A 156 -21.72 -13.76 -13.37
CA ALA A 156 -23.05 -13.90 -13.98
C ALA A 156 -22.99 -14.35 -15.44
N GLY A 157 -21.79 -14.50 -16.02
CA GLY A 157 -21.58 -14.80 -17.42
C GLY A 157 -21.69 -13.60 -18.35
N THR A 158 -21.77 -12.36 -17.81
CA THR A 158 -21.81 -11.15 -18.62
C THR A 158 -20.42 -10.89 -19.20
N ARG A 159 -20.38 -10.56 -20.50
CA ARG A 159 -19.18 -10.20 -21.22
C ARG A 159 -18.96 -8.69 -21.23
N TRP A 160 -17.76 -8.25 -20.83
CA TRP A 160 -17.34 -6.86 -20.74
C TRP A 160 -16.19 -6.63 -21.72
N ARG A 161 -16.41 -5.84 -22.76
CA ARG A 161 -15.38 -5.54 -23.76
C ARG A 161 -14.81 -4.14 -23.55
N ALA A 162 -13.49 -3.99 -23.70
CA ALA A 162 -12.79 -2.72 -23.64
C ALA A 162 -11.60 -2.68 -24.61
N ASP A 163 -11.18 -1.46 -24.96
CA ASP A 163 -9.93 -1.21 -25.69
C ASP A 163 -8.71 -1.46 -24.79
N LEU A 164 -8.83 -1.13 -23.49
CA LEU A 164 -7.81 -1.32 -22.45
C LEU A 164 -8.44 -1.93 -21.20
N VAL A 165 -7.80 -2.96 -20.66
CA VAL A 165 -8.13 -3.54 -19.34
C VAL A 165 -6.96 -3.34 -18.39
N VAL A 166 -7.25 -2.75 -17.21
CA VAL A 166 -6.30 -2.61 -16.10
C VAL A 166 -6.70 -3.59 -15.00
N ALA A 167 -5.89 -4.60 -14.78
CA ALA A 167 -6.06 -5.55 -13.69
C ALA A 167 -5.48 -4.98 -12.39
N ALA A 168 -6.34 -4.47 -11.52
CA ALA A 168 -6.02 -3.92 -10.20
C ALA A 168 -6.78 -4.70 -9.09
N ASP A 169 -6.99 -6.00 -9.31
CA ASP A 169 -7.82 -6.90 -8.53
C ASP A 169 -7.04 -7.58 -7.36
N GLY A 170 -5.89 -7.01 -6.98
CA GLY A 170 -5.17 -7.33 -5.75
C GLY A 170 -4.32 -8.60 -5.83
N ILE A 171 -3.81 -9.06 -4.68
CA ILE A 171 -2.87 -10.19 -4.58
C ILE A 171 -3.49 -11.51 -5.10
N HIS A 172 -4.82 -11.66 -5.02
CA HIS A 172 -5.57 -12.81 -5.56
C HIS A 172 -6.11 -12.55 -6.97
N SER A 173 -5.43 -11.72 -7.74
CA SER A 173 -5.85 -11.32 -9.08
C SER A 173 -6.27 -12.51 -9.97
N THR A 174 -7.54 -12.50 -10.33
CA THR A 174 -8.11 -13.45 -11.29
C THR A 174 -7.52 -13.24 -12.68
N LEU A 175 -7.25 -11.97 -13.05
CA LEU A 175 -6.67 -11.67 -14.36
C LEU A 175 -5.20 -12.05 -14.44
N ARG A 176 -4.42 -11.86 -13.35
CA ARG A 176 -3.05 -12.40 -13.27
C ARG A 176 -3.04 -13.91 -13.50
N HIS A 177 -3.92 -14.64 -12.80
CA HIS A 177 -4.04 -16.09 -12.97
C HIS A 177 -4.40 -16.47 -14.41
N ALA A 178 -5.33 -15.77 -15.05
CA ALA A 178 -5.71 -16.02 -16.44
C ALA A 178 -4.55 -15.78 -17.44
N LEU A 179 -3.64 -14.84 -17.13
CA LEU A 179 -2.53 -14.45 -18.00
C LEU A 179 -1.26 -15.29 -17.79
N LEU A 180 -1.01 -15.73 -16.56
CA LEU A 180 0.24 -16.39 -16.14
C LEU A 180 0.07 -17.88 -15.82
N GLY A 181 -1.17 -18.34 -15.64
CA GLY A 181 -1.45 -19.67 -15.10
C GLY A 181 -1.35 -19.71 -13.57
N ASP A 182 -1.01 -20.89 -13.05
CA ASP A 182 -0.94 -21.11 -11.61
C ASP A 182 0.30 -20.42 -11.01
N ASP A 183 0.05 -19.36 -10.28
CA ASP A 183 1.03 -18.54 -9.59
C ASP A 183 0.43 -18.11 -8.25
N ALA A 184 0.45 -19.03 -7.27
CA ALA A 184 -0.11 -18.79 -5.94
C ALA A 184 0.76 -17.82 -5.12
N PRO A 185 0.16 -16.98 -4.23
CA PRO A 185 0.92 -16.19 -3.28
C PRO A 185 1.78 -17.08 -2.37
N HIS A 186 3.00 -16.63 -2.09
CA HIS A 186 3.92 -17.30 -1.18
C HIS A 186 3.68 -16.79 0.25
N TYR A 187 3.48 -17.70 1.20
CA TYR A 187 3.42 -17.37 2.61
C TYR A 187 4.83 -17.02 3.14
N SER A 188 4.97 -15.84 3.75
CA SER A 188 6.26 -15.35 4.22
C SER A 188 6.81 -16.03 5.47
N GLY A 189 5.97 -16.81 6.18
CA GLY A 189 6.28 -17.33 7.51
C GLY A 189 5.88 -16.40 8.65
N ASP A 190 5.39 -15.19 8.35
CA ASP A 190 5.00 -14.20 9.32
C ASP A 190 3.48 -13.95 9.31
N ASP A 191 2.94 -13.71 10.51
CA ASP A 191 1.57 -13.22 10.69
C ASP A 191 1.59 -11.81 11.26
N ALA A 192 0.60 -11.01 10.86
CA ALA A 192 0.42 -9.65 11.34
C ALA A 192 -0.82 -9.56 12.23
N TYR A 193 -0.64 -9.13 13.48
CA TYR A 193 -1.73 -8.64 14.32
C TYR A 193 -1.89 -7.14 14.11
N ARG A 194 -3.14 -6.67 14.00
CA ARG A 194 -3.45 -5.23 13.85
C ARG A 194 -4.56 -4.81 14.78
N ALA A 195 -4.40 -3.60 15.30
CA ALA A 195 -5.43 -2.91 16.06
C ALA A 195 -5.47 -1.42 15.68
N LEU A 196 -6.66 -0.85 15.80
CA LEU A 196 -6.87 0.58 15.93
C LEU A 196 -7.31 0.85 17.38
N ILE A 197 -6.57 1.67 18.08
CA ILE A 197 -6.77 1.99 19.49
C ILE A 197 -7.28 3.43 19.57
N ASP A 198 -8.46 3.63 20.18
CA ASP A 198 -8.97 4.97 20.44
C ASP A 198 -8.03 5.73 21.38
N ALA A 199 -7.79 7.01 21.10
CA ALA A 199 -6.96 7.86 21.95
C ALA A 199 -7.45 7.87 23.41
N ASP A 200 -8.77 7.88 23.61
CA ASP A 200 -9.40 7.90 24.94
C ASP A 200 -9.22 6.59 25.73
N ALA A 201 -8.84 5.51 25.06
CA ALA A 201 -8.51 4.23 25.72
C ALA A 201 -7.11 4.23 26.36
N ILE A 202 -6.29 5.26 26.10
CA ILE A 202 -4.92 5.37 26.60
C ILE A 202 -4.89 6.40 27.74
N ASP A 203 -4.81 5.96 29.00
CA ASP A 203 -4.72 6.89 30.16
C ASP A 203 -3.45 7.78 30.03
N PRO A 204 -3.60 9.12 29.96
CA PRO A 204 -2.46 10.03 29.85
C PRO A 204 -1.46 9.96 31.02
N ARG A 205 -1.87 9.36 32.13
CA ARG A 205 -1.01 9.18 33.33
C ARG A 205 -0.30 7.84 33.34
N SER A 206 -0.62 6.94 32.40
CA SER A 206 -0.01 5.63 32.32
C SER A 206 1.37 5.67 31.67
N PRO A 207 2.29 4.74 32.00
CA PRO A 207 3.56 4.62 31.28
C PRO A 207 3.39 4.34 29.79
N VAL A 208 2.24 3.78 29.38
CA VAL A 208 1.91 3.53 27.94
C VAL A 208 1.83 4.84 27.16
N PHE A 209 1.33 5.92 27.77
CA PHE A 209 1.22 7.21 27.09
C PHE A 209 2.59 7.79 26.70
N GLU A 210 3.65 7.49 27.45
CA GLU A 210 5.01 7.99 27.18
C GLU A 210 5.55 7.56 25.82
N ILE A 211 5.13 6.40 25.31
CA ILE A 211 5.60 5.90 24.00
C ILE A 211 4.75 6.39 22.82
N VAL A 212 3.63 7.07 23.08
CA VAL A 212 2.68 7.54 22.04
C VAL A 212 2.37 9.04 22.12
N LYS A 213 2.86 9.76 23.13
CA LYS A 213 2.57 11.19 23.33
C LYS A 213 2.98 12.07 22.15
N GLU A 214 4.07 11.74 21.50
CA GLU A 214 4.54 12.44 20.32
C GLU A 214 4.01 11.78 19.03
N PRO A 215 3.70 12.55 17.99
CA PRO A 215 3.26 12.02 16.71
C PRO A 215 4.45 11.42 15.92
N GLN A 216 4.92 10.27 16.36
CA GLN A 216 6.05 9.55 15.77
C GLN A 216 5.61 8.23 15.15
N VAL A 217 6.38 7.71 14.20
CA VAL A 217 6.31 6.32 13.78
C VAL A 217 7.32 5.54 14.61
N THR A 218 6.87 4.71 15.52
CA THR A 218 7.76 3.92 16.39
C THR A 218 7.80 2.47 15.96
N ILE A 219 8.99 1.93 15.77
CA ILE A 219 9.23 0.54 15.42
C ILE A 219 10.08 -0.11 16.51
N TRP A 220 9.58 -1.22 17.05
CA TRP A 220 10.21 -2.04 18.06
C TRP A 220 10.85 -3.24 17.41
N LEU A 221 12.14 -3.44 17.58
CA LEU A 221 12.92 -4.49 16.95
C LEU A 221 13.27 -5.58 17.96
N GLY A 222 12.93 -6.83 17.64
CA GLY A 222 13.19 -7.99 18.52
C GLY A 222 13.40 -9.29 17.75
N PRO A 223 13.80 -10.36 18.45
CA PRO A 223 14.10 -11.65 17.84
C PRO A 223 12.86 -12.26 17.18
N GLY A 224 12.91 -12.47 15.87
CA GLY A 224 11.82 -13.05 15.09
C GLY A 224 10.55 -12.19 15.00
N ARG A 225 10.54 -10.98 15.56
CA ARG A 225 9.33 -10.14 15.72
C ARG A 225 9.64 -8.67 15.61
N HIS A 226 8.64 -7.87 15.24
CA HIS A 226 8.68 -6.43 15.42
C HIS A 226 7.28 -5.87 15.64
N ALA A 227 7.21 -4.69 16.22
CA ALA A 227 5.94 -3.95 16.32
C ALA A 227 6.11 -2.54 15.77
N ILE A 228 5.04 -1.99 15.22
CA ILE A 228 4.99 -0.61 14.74
C ILE A 228 3.71 0.06 15.22
N HIS A 229 3.82 1.29 15.68
CA HIS A 229 2.65 2.09 15.99
C HIS A 229 2.82 3.55 15.56
N TYR A 230 1.72 4.18 15.21
CA TYR A 230 1.65 5.58 14.81
C TYR A 230 0.22 6.09 14.83
N TRP A 231 0.05 7.39 15.02
CA TRP A 231 -1.23 8.07 15.03
C TRP A 231 -1.81 8.25 13.61
N VAL A 232 -3.14 8.12 13.50
CA VAL A 232 -3.95 8.45 12.32
C VAL A 232 -5.19 9.26 12.75
N ARG A 233 -5.96 9.80 11.81
CA ARG A 233 -7.20 10.56 12.03
C ARG A 233 -7.04 11.68 13.06
N ASP A 234 -6.10 12.60 12.80
CA ASP A 234 -5.80 13.73 13.69
C ASP A 234 -5.52 13.28 15.14
N ARG A 235 -4.81 12.17 15.30
CA ARG A 235 -4.46 11.52 16.58
C ARG A 235 -5.66 11.01 17.40
N ARG A 236 -6.81 10.78 16.76
CA ARG A 236 -7.95 10.12 17.42
C ARG A 236 -7.81 8.60 17.49
N LEU A 237 -7.06 8.03 16.57
CA LEU A 237 -6.78 6.59 16.52
C LEU A 237 -5.28 6.33 16.45
N LEU A 238 -4.80 5.38 17.23
CA LEU A 238 -3.46 4.84 17.14
C LEU A 238 -3.50 3.52 16.38
N ASN A 239 -2.79 3.45 15.26
CA ASN A 239 -2.57 2.20 14.56
C ASN A 239 -1.45 1.42 15.23
N LEU A 240 -1.69 0.15 15.52
CA LEU A 240 -0.71 -0.80 16.03
C LEU A 240 -0.67 -2.01 15.10
N VAL A 241 0.53 -2.41 14.71
CA VAL A 241 0.79 -3.67 13.98
C VAL A 241 1.89 -4.41 14.71
N VAL A 242 1.70 -5.69 14.96
CA VAL A 242 2.71 -6.58 15.54
C VAL A 242 2.91 -7.75 14.58
N ILE A 243 4.14 -7.93 14.14
CA ILE A 243 4.53 -9.05 13.29
C ILE A 243 5.17 -10.12 14.16
N VAL A 244 4.69 -11.34 14.01
CA VAL A 244 5.17 -12.52 14.73
C VAL A 244 5.36 -13.69 13.77
N PRO A 245 6.20 -14.68 14.09
CA PRO A 245 6.25 -15.92 13.33
C PRO A 245 4.86 -16.58 13.31
N GLY A 246 4.41 -17.01 12.16
CA GLY A 246 3.14 -17.69 12.00
C GLY A 246 3.33 -19.19 11.75
N ASP A 247 2.28 -19.95 11.96
CA ASP A 247 2.23 -21.41 11.77
C ASP A 247 1.58 -21.84 10.45
N GLY A 248 1.19 -20.86 9.60
CA GLY A 248 0.49 -21.09 8.34
C GLY A 248 -0.96 -21.55 8.51
N SER A 249 -1.48 -21.58 9.74
CA SER A 249 -2.85 -22.03 10.04
C SER A 249 -3.90 -20.96 9.72
N THR A 250 -3.52 -19.69 9.67
CA THR A 250 -4.41 -18.59 9.31
C THR A 250 -4.59 -18.54 7.82
N ARG A 251 -5.84 -18.66 7.37
CA ARG A 251 -6.17 -18.31 5.98
C ARG A 251 -5.93 -16.82 5.78
N GLU A 252 -5.50 -16.46 4.58
CA GLU A 252 -5.41 -15.07 4.13
C GLU A 252 -6.80 -14.39 4.16
N SER A 253 -7.19 -13.93 5.35
CA SER A 253 -8.47 -13.31 5.62
C SER A 253 -8.24 -12.02 6.39
N TRP A 254 -8.54 -10.89 5.78
CA TRP A 254 -8.49 -9.56 6.40
C TRP A 254 -9.39 -9.40 7.65
N SER A 255 -10.24 -10.39 7.93
CA SER A 255 -11.25 -10.37 8.98
C SER A 255 -11.07 -11.47 10.05
N SER A 256 -9.97 -12.23 10.04
CA SER A 256 -9.72 -13.20 11.09
C SER A 256 -9.51 -12.49 12.43
N LYS A 257 -10.28 -12.90 13.44
CA LYS A 257 -10.17 -12.35 14.79
C LYS A 257 -8.86 -12.81 15.42
N GLY A 258 -8.05 -11.87 15.89
CA GLY A 258 -6.83 -12.14 16.64
C GLY A 258 -7.16 -12.42 18.11
N ASP A 259 -6.42 -13.34 18.74
CA ASP A 259 -6.50 -13.58 20.18
C ASP A 259 -5.45 -12.75 20.93
N ARG A 260 -5.92 -11.94 21.90
CA ARG A 260 -5.05 -11.05 22.67
C ARG A 260 -4.11 -11.83 23.59
N ALA A 261 -4.58 -12.88 24.24
CA ALA A 261 -3.77 -13.67 25.16
C ALA A 261 -2.60 -14.34 24.40
N THR A 262 -2.89 -14.86 23.22
CA THR A 262 -1.86 -15.40 22.32
C THR A 262 -0.84 -14.33 21.93
N LEU A 263 -1.27 -13.11 21.54
CA LEU A 263 -0.34 -12.04 21.19
C LEU A 263 0.50 -11.57 22.38
N GLU A 264 -0.10 -11.48 23.60
CA GLU A 264 0.66 -11.13 24.80
C GLU A 264 1.71 -12.20 25.12
N ALA A 265 1.40 -13.49 24.94
CA ALA A 265 2.36 -14.58 25.12
C ALA A 265 3.50 -14.55 24.09
N GLU A 266 3.21 -14.18 22.82
CA GLU A 266 4.23 -13.95 21.78
C GLU A 266 5.19 -12.79 22.13
N LEU A 267 4.76 -11.86 22.98
CA LEU A 267 5.55 -10.72 23.43
C LEU A 267 6.04 -10.86 24.89
N ASP A 268 6.18 -12.09 25.38
CA ASP A 268 6.75 -12.31 26.71
C ASP A 268 8.19 -11.71 26.79
N GLY A 269 8.46 -11.00 27.89
CA GLY A 269 9.73 -10.30 28.10
C GLY A 269 9.90 -9.00 27.30
N TRP A 270 8.91 -8.58 26.51
CA TRP A 270 8.94 -7.28 25.81
C TRP A 270 8.62 -6.13 26.79
N ASP A 271 9.01 -4.92 26.39
CA ASP A 271 8.76 -3.70 27.15
C ASP A 271 7.27 -3.63 27.58
N PRO A 272 6.98 -3.51 28.89
CA PRO A 272 5.62 -3.53 29.41
C PRO A 272 4.72 -2.41 28.88
N ARG A 273 5.31 -1.30 28.38
CA ARG A 273 4.56 -0.20 27.74
C ARG A 273 3.96 -0.65 26.41
N LEU A 274 4.70 -1.41 25.60
CA LEU A 274 4.18 -1.96 24.35
C LEU A 274 3.10 -3.01 24.60
N VAL A 275 3.32 -3.93 25.56
CA VAL A 275 2.31 -4.92 25.97
C VAL A 275 1.06 -4.22 26.53
N GLY A 276 1.26 -3.15 27.32
CA GLY A 276 0.17 -2.31 27.82
C GLY A 276 -0.65 -1.65 26.70
N LEU A 277 0.01 -1.26 25.60
CA LEU A 277 -0.67 -0.71 24.43
C LEU A 277 -1.60 -1.72 23.75
N ILE A 278 -1.19 -3.01 23.68
CA ILE A 278 -2.04 -4.10 23.17
C ILE A 278 -3.31 -4.25 23.99
N ARG A 279 -3.20 -4.06 25.31
CA ARG A 279 -4.36 -4.14 26.24
C ARG A 279 -5.36 -3.02 26.04
N CYS A 280 -4.95 -1.87 25.51
CA CYS A 280 -5.85 -0.77 25.15
C CYS A 280 -6.68 -1.04 23.90
N ALA A 281 -6.33 -2.05 23.08
CA ALA A 281 -7.07 -2.38 21.88
C ALA A 281 -8.42 -3.04 22.19
N SER A 282 -9.51 -2.55 21.61
CA SER A 282 -10.83 -3.18 21.69
C SER A 282 -10.94 -4.41 20.80
N ASP A 283 -10.46 -4.27 19.57
CA ASP A 283 -10.49 -5.29 18.54
C ASP A 283 -9.09 -5.59 18.01
N LEU A 284 -8.83 -6.85 17.75
CA LEU A 284 -7.58 -7.34 17.21
C LEU A 284 -7.87 -8.25 16.02
N SER A 285 -7.26 -7.98 14.90
CA SER A 285 -7.29 -8.84 13.71
C SER A 285 -5.94 -9.51 13.50
N ARG A 286 -5.94 -10.72 12.93
CA ARG A 286 -4.73 -11.48 12.55
C ARG A 286 -4.87 -11.96 11.13
N TRP A 287 -3.79 -11.85 10.33
CA TRP A 287 -3.71 -12.45 9.00
C TRP A 287 -2.29 -12.80 8.64
N SER A 288 -2.16 -13.83 7.82
CA SER A 288 -0.89 -14.28 7.29
C SER A 288 -0.37 -13.32 6.21
N LEU A 289 0.91 -13.02 6.27
CA LEU A 289 1.57 -12.17 5.27
C LEU A 289 2.01 -13.01 4.07
N HIS A 290 1.60 -12.55 2.90
CA HIS A 290 1.96 -13.18 1.63
C HIS A 290 2.63 -12.18 0.72
N ASP A 291 3.52 -12.68 -0.10
CA ASP A 291 4.15 -11.95 -1.20
C ASP A 291 4.16 -12.79 -2.49
N ARG A 292 4.79 -12.28 -3.51
CA ARG A 292 5.08 -12.99 -4.76
C ARG A 292 6.45 -12.59 -5.26
N GLN A 293 7.07 -13.43 -6.07
CA GLN A 293 8.28 -13.05 -6.78
C GLN A 293 7.99 -11.93 -7.79
N PRO A 294 8.95 -11.02 -8.01
CA PRO A 294 8.82 -9.99 -9.02
C PRO A 294 8.52 -10.57 -10.40
N LEU A 295 7.56 -9.97 -11.10
CA LEU A 295 7.23 -10.34 -12.47
C LEU A 295 8.23 -9.75 -13.46
N THR A 296 8.45 -10.46 -14.56
CA THR A 296 9.23 -9.99 -15.71
C THR A 296 8.36 -9.40 -16.83
N ARG A 297 7.04 -9.52 -16.71
CA ARG A 297 6.08 -9.01 -17.68
C ARG A 297 4.81 -8.54 -16.97
N TRP A 298 4.29 -7.36 -17.37
CA TRP A 298 3.08 -6.73 -16.82
C TRP A 298 2.00 -6.48 -17.86
N VAL A 299 2.32 -6.64 -19.15
CA VAL A 299 1.48 -6.25 -20.28
C VAL A 299 1.27 -7.41 -21.24
N TRP A 300 0.03 -7.63 -21.62
CA TRP A 300 -0.41 -8.58 -22.65
C TRP A 300 -1.38 -7.87 -23.58
N ASP A 301 -0.90 -7.48 -24.77
CA ASP A 301 -1.66 -6.71 -25.76
C ASP A 301 -2.41 -5.52 -25.14
N SER A 302 -3.73 -5.63 -24.95
CA SER A 302 -4.62 -4.62 -24.40
C SER A 302 -4.87 -4.75 -22.89
N VAL A 303 -4.15 -5.64 -22.18
CA VAL A 303 -4.29 -5.86 -20.74
C VAL A 303 -2.99 -5.51 -20.03
N CYS A 304 -3.07 -4.75 -18.93
CA CYS A 304 -1.95 -4.52 -18.03
C CYS A 304 -2.31 -4.79 -16.57
N LEU A 305 -1.32 -5.26 -15.79
CA LEU A 305 -1.42 -5.40 -14.34
C LEU A 305 -1.04 -4.10 -13.63
N LEU A 306 -1.58 -3.87 -12.43
CA LEU A 306 -1.32 -2.69 -11.59
C LEU A 306 -1.43 -3.02 -10.10
N GLY A 307 -0.53 -2.47 -9.28
CA GLY A 307 -0.56 -2.62 -7.83
C GLY A 307 -0.34 -4.07 -7.37
N ASP A 308 -1.09 -4.54 -6.36
CA ASP A 308 -0.89 -5.88 -5.79
C ASP A 308 -1.22 -7.02 -6.75
N ALA A 309 -1.95 -6.79 -7.84
CA ALA A 309 -2.09 -7.77 -8.93
C ALA A 309 -0.75 -8.02 -9.63
N CYS A 310 0.15 -7.06 -9.58
CA CYS A 310 1.44 -7.02 -10.24
C CYS A 310 2.60 -7.33 -9.29
N HIS A 311 2.71 -6.59 -8.21
CA HIS A 311 3.85 -6.57 -7.28
C HIS A 311 3.43 -6.57 -5.80
N PRO A 312 2.64 -7.56 -5.32
CA PRO A 312 2.31 -7.64 -3.90
C PRO A 312 3.58 -7.80 -3.09
N MET A 313 3.69 -7.09 -1.99
CA MET A 313 4.90 -7.02 -1.17
C MET A 313 4.60 -7.02 0.32
N LEU A 314 5.57 -7.46 1.12
CA LEU A 314 5.48 -7.39 2.57
C LEU A 314 5.42 -5.93 3.04
N PRO A 315 4.79 -5.62 4.18
CA PRO A 315 4.50 -4.24 4.59
C PRO A 315 5.71 -3.48 5.16
N TYR A 316 6.90 -4.07 5.19
CA TYR A 316 8.06 -3.62 5.97
C TYR A 316 8.71 -2.31 5.48
N GLN A 317 8.34 -1.82 4.30
CA GLN A 317 8.76 -0.51 3.79
C GLN A 317 7.60 0.46 3.54
N SER A 318 6.36 0.07 3.86
CA SER A 318 5.16 0.88 3.64
C SER A 318 5.00 1.34 2.17
N GLN A 319 5.36 0.48 1.21
CA GLN A 319 5.44 0.86 -0.21
C GLN A 319 4.31 0.32 -1.08
N GLY A 320 3.53 -0.70 -0.67
CA GLY A 320 2.53 -1.31 -1.56
C GLY A 320 1.56 -0.31 -2.18
N ALA A 321 0.86 0.47 -1.35
CA ALA A 321 -0.04 1.51 -1.84
C ALA A 321 0.70 2.64 -2.59
N ALA A 322 1.92 2.99 -2.16
CA ALA A 322 2.73 4.00 -2.83
C ALA A 322 3.09 3.59 -4.26
N GLN A 323 3.46 2.33 -4.46
CA GLN A 323 3.79 1.80 -5.79
C GLN A 323 2.55 1.72 -6.68
N ALA A 324 1.39 1.30 -6.15
CA ALA A 324 0.13 1.30 -6.90
C ALA A 324 -0.30 2.73 -7.34
N LEU A 325 -0.07 3.74 -6.50
CA LEU A 325 -0.33 5.14 -6.86
C LEU A 325 0.64 5.65 -7.94
N GLU A 326 1.93 5.29 -7.85
CA GLU A 326 2.91 5.60 -8.90
C GLU A 326 2.53 4.93 -10.22
N ASP A 327 2.13 3.64 -10.19
CA ASP A 327 1.68 2.91 -11.38
C ASP A 327 0.54 3.64 -12.07
N ALA A 328 -0.47 4.06 -11.31
CA ALA A 328 -1.63 4.76 -11.83
C ALA A 328 -1.26 6.06 -12.57
N VAL A 329 -0.36 6.86 -11.96
CA VAL A 329 0.10 8.12 -12.57
C VAL A 329 0.89 7.85 -13.84
N VAL A 330 1.82 6.88 -13.81
CA VAL A 330 2.65 6.54 -14.98
C VAL A 330 1.79 5.96 -16.11
N LEU A 331 0.86 5.05 -15.80
CA LEU A 331 -0.07 4.50 -16.79
C LEU A 331 -0.87 5.62 -17.47
N GLY A 332 -1.49 6.51 -16.65
CA GLY A 332 -2.25 7.65 -17.19
C GLY A 332 -1.44 8.53 -18.12
N ARG A 333 -0.16 8.78 -17.80
CA ARG A 333 0.74 9.55 -18.67
C ARG A 333 1.06 8.84 -19.98
N CYS A 334 1.37 7.55 -19.92
CA CYS A 334 1.71 6.75 -21.11
C CYS A 334 0.55 6.70 -22.11
N VAL A 335 -0.69 6.70 -21.64
CA VAL A 335 -1.87 6.63 -22.53
C VAL A 335 -2.49 8.00 -22.83
N THR A 336 -1.92 9.09 -22.31
CA THR A 336 -2.39 10.44 -22.64
C THR A 336 -1.99 10.84 -24.05
N GLY A 337 -2.95 11.36 -24.85
CA GLY A 337 -2.68 11.94 -26.16
C GLY A 337 -2.33 10.91 -27.25
N LEU A 338 -2.77 9.67 -27.10
CA LEU A 338 -2.56 8.63 -28.12
C LEU A 338 -3.12 9.09 -29.49
N ALA A 339 -2.33 8.90 -30.54
CA ALA A 339 -2.71 9.27 -31.91
C ALA A 339 -3.71 8.29 -32.54
N SER A 340 -3.62 7.00 -32.18
CA SER A 340 -4.47 5.92 -32.66
C SER A 340 -4.55 4.80 -31.63
N LYS A 341 -5.49 3.86 -31.79
CA LYS A 341 -5.56 2.64 -30.97
C LYS A 341 -4.32 1.76 -31.12
N ASP A 342 -3.72 1.75 -32.29
CA ASP A 342 -2.50 0.96 -32.58
C ASP A 342 -1.31 1.41 -31.70
N ALA A 343 -1.32 2.67 -31.24
CA ALA A 343 -0.30 3.19 -30.35
C ALA A 343 -0.43 2.67 -28.89
N LEU A 344 -1.55 2.05 -28.54
CA LEU A 344 -1.80 1.58 -27.18
C LEU A 344 -0.77 0.54 -26.73
N GLY A 345 -0.47 -0.45 -27.56
CA GLY A 345 0.51 -1.49 -27.22
C GLY A 345 1.88 -0.93 -26.85
N ALA A 346 2.37 0.04 -27.65
CA ALA A 346 3.64 0.73 -27.36
C ALA A 346 3.59 1.55 -26.07
N ALA A 347 2.47 2.23 -25.78
CA ALA A 347 2.26 2.99 -24.54
C ALA A 347 2.26 2.08 -23.30
N LEU A 348 1.64 0.90 -23.38
CA LEU A 348 1.64 -0.08 -22.28
C LEU A 348 3.03 -0.71 -22.06
N VAL A 349 3.77 -0.99 -23.13
CA VAL A 349 5.18 -1.43 -23.03
C VAL A 349 6.03 -0.36 -22.33
N GLU A 350 5.83 0.91 -22.63
CA GLU A 350 6.52 2.02 -21.95
C GLU A 350 6.13 2.12 -20.48
N TYR A 351 4.84 1.97 -20.14
CA TYR A 351 4.39 1.85 -18.74
C TYR A 351 5.13 0.75 -17.99
N GLN A 352 5.17 -0.47 -18.54
CA GLN A 352 5.91 -1.59 -17.97
C GLN A 352 7.39 -1.24 -17.80
N ARG A 353 8.06 -0.72 -18.83
CA ARG A 353 9.48 -0.36 -18.81
C ARG A 353 9.82 0.63 -17.69
N LEU A 354 8.94 1.58 -17.47
CA LEU A 354 9.13 2.60 -16.44
C LEU A 354 8.92 2.07 -15.01
N ARG A 355 8.14 0.99 -14.84
CA ARG A 355 7.71 0.57 -13.51
C ARG A 355 8.35 -0.72 -13.00
N ILE A 356 8.60 -1.67 -13.87
CA ILE A 356 8.90 -3.06 -13.50
C ILE A 356 10.15 -3.18 -12.61
N ASP A 357 11.28 -2.58 -13.00
CA ASP A 357 12.54 -2.68 -12.25
C ASP A 357 12.46 -1.97 -10.89
N ARG A 358 11.80 -0.79 -10.85
CA ARG A 358 11.63 -0.04 -9.60
C ARG A 358 10.78 -0.82 -8.60
N SER A 359 9.64 -1.33 -9.02
CA SER A 359 8.75 -2.11 -8.16
C SER A 359 9.40 -3.40 -7.70
N ALA A 360 10.11 -4.11 -8.57
CA ALA A 360 10.85 -5.33 -8.23
C ALA A 360 11.92 -5.08 -7.16
N ARG A 361 12.71 -4.01 -7.30
CA ARG A 361 13.72 -3.62 -6.28
C ARG A 361 13.08 -3.33 -4.93
N ILE A 362 11.95 -2.62 -4.90
CA ILE A 362 11.24 -2.28 -3.67
C ILE A 362 10.62 -3.53 -3.05
N GLN A 363 10.03 -4.41 -3.85
CA GLN A 363 9.44 -5.68 -3.42
C GLN A 363 10.49 -6.55 -2.72
N LEU A 364 11.65 -6.75 -3.34
CA LEU A 364 12.77 -7.53 -2.78
C LEU A 364 13.36 -6.87 -1.53
N ALA A 365 13.53 -5.54 -1.53
CA ALA A 365 14.02 -4.81 -0.37
C ALA A 365 13.02 -4.86 0.81
N SER A 366 11.72 -4.85 0.52
CA SER A 366 10.69 -5.02 1.55
C SER A 366 10.79 -6.39 2.22
N ALA A 367 10.94 -7.45 1.44
CA ALA A 367 11.15 -8.80 1.97
C ALA A 367 12.45 -8.89 2.80
N GLY A 368 13.54 -8.29 2.32
CA GLY A 368 14.83 -8.27 3.03
C GLY A 368 14.81 -7.56 4.39
N ASN A 369 13.93 -6.57 4.57
CA ASN A 369 13.82 -5.85 5.85
C ASN A 369 13.38 -6.75 7.01
N GLY A 370 12.62 -7.82 6.76
CA GLY A 370 12.26 -8.80 7.79
C GLY A 370 13.50 -9.38 8.47
N GLY A 371 14.50 -9.79 7.69
CA GLY A 371 15.76 -10.31 8.22
C GLY A 371 16.52 -9.32 9.12
N VAL A 372 16.47 -8.02 8.80
CA VAL A 372 17.11 -6.98 9.62
C VAL A 372 16.32 -6.66 10.90
N PHE A 373 14.97 -6.64 10.81
CA PHE A 373 14.13 -6.31 11.95
C PHE A 373 14.08 -7.44 12.98
N HIS A 374 14.14 -8.68 12.53
CA HIS A 374 13.93 -9.89 13.31
C HIS A 374 15.23 -10.57 13.77
N LEU A 375 16.38 -9.90 13.66
CA LEU A 375 17.66 -10.45 14.11
C LEU A 375 17.56 -10.98 15.55
N PRO A 376 18.01 -12.22 15.81
CA PRO A 376 18.13 -12.72 17.17
C PRO A 376 19.16 -11.93 17.95
N ASP A 377 19.04 -11.94 19.28
CA ASP A 377 20.02 -11.29 20.15
C ASP A 377 21.39 -11.89 19.93
N GLY A 378 22.39 -11.07 19.69
CA GLY A 378 23.75 -11.49 19.39
C GLY A 378 24.56 -10.47 18.60
N PRO A 379 25.72 -10.88 18.08
CA PRO A 379 26.68 -9.96 17.42
C PRO A 379 26.09 -9.19 16.24
N GLU A 380 25.27 -9.82 15.38
CA GLU A 380 24.65 -9.18 14.22
C GLU A 380 23.65 -8.12 14.65
N GLN A 381 22.80 -8.43 15.64
CA GLN A 381 21.86 -7.47 16.22
C GLN A 381 22.63 -6.30 16.88
N GLN A 382 23.72 -6.56 17.61
CA GLN A 382 24.53 -5.52 18.23
C GLN A 382 25.17 -4.60 17.17
N ALA A 383 25.65 -5.17 16.07
CA ALA A 383 26.18 -4.41 14.94
C ALA A 383 25.11 -3.52 14.30
N ARG A 384 23.91 -4.06 14.03
CA ARG A 384 22.76 -3.29 13.53
C ARG A 384 22.42 -2.15 14.49
N ASP A 385 22.32 -2.41 15.79
CA ASP A 385 21.95 -1.41 16.79
C ASP A 385 22.99 -0.30 16.89
N ALA A 386 24.30 -0.65 16.82
CA ALA A 386 25.38 0.31 16.76
C ALA A 386 25.31 1.18 15.49
N GLU A 387 25.02 0.58 14.35
CA GLU A 387 24.82 1.29 13.09
C GLU A 387 23.66 2.27 13.18
N LEU A 388 22.50 1.85 13.67
CA LEU A 388 21.34 2.72 13.86
C LEU A 388 21.63 3.91 14.77
N LYS A 389 22.40 3.71 15.86
CA LYS A 389 22.84 4.77 16.78
C LYS A 389 23.83 5.74 16.14
N SER A 390 24.69 5.26 15.25
CA SER A 390 25.74 6.07 14.61
C SER A 390 25.22 6.87 13.41
N ARG A 391 24.15 6.41 12.77
CA ARG A 391 23.57 7.08 11.60
C ARG A 391 22.91 8.40 11.97
N ARG A 392 23.69 9.46 12.00
CA ARG A 392 23.21 10.79 11.65
C ARG A 392 23.05 10.82 10.14
N ALA A 393 21.92 10.33 9.72
CA ALA A 393 21.29 10.34 8.43
C ALA A 393 22.09 10.90 7.24
N ASP A 394 22.67 10.04 6.44
CA ASP A 394 22.49 10.25 5.02
C ASP A 394 21.00 9.89 4.70
N PHE A 395 20.16 10.89 4.90
CA PHE A 395 18.71 10.79 4.90
C PHE A 395 18.17 10.28 3.55
N LYS A 396 18.81 10.65 2.44
CA LYS A 396 18.40 10.25 1.08
C LYS A 396 18.77 8.82 0.78
N SER A 397 19.94 8.34 1.19
CA SER A 397 20.33 6.95 0.95
C SER A 397 19.53 5.96 1.81
N TYR A 398 19.16 6.35 3.03
CA TYR A 398 18.27 5.55 3.88
C TYR A 398 16.85 5.44 3.31
N HIS A 399 16.35 6.52 2.72
CA HIS A 399 15.03 6.60 2.13
C HIS A 399 15.04 6.58 0.59
N TRP A 400 15.92 5.77 -0.01
CA TRP A 400 16.09 5.68 -1.46
C TRP A 400 14.77 5.38 -2.20
N THR A 401 13.84 4.63 -1.59
CA THR A 401 12.51 4.36 -2.15
C THR A 401 11.69 5.63 -2.39
N TRP A 402 11.97 6.70 -1.64
CA TRP A 402 11.31 8.00 -1.81
C TRP A 402 12.06 8.89 -2.80
N ALA A 403 13.40 8.76 -2.87
CA ALA A 403 14.26 9.61 -3.67
C ALA A 403 14.10 9.34 -5.17
N ASP A 404 14.13 8.05 -5.54
CA ASP A 404 14.01 7.61 -6.92
C ASP A 404 12.56 7.63 -7.44
N ALA A 405 11.61 8.14 -6.64
CA ALA A 405 10.29 8.33 -7.13
C ALA A 405 10.37 9.28 -8.32
N TYR A 406 9.94 8.79 -9.46
CA TYR A 406 9.88 9.48 -10.72
C TYR A 406 9.58 10.96 -10.54
N GLN A 407 10.16 11.78 -11.38
CA GLN A 407 9.65 13.13 -11.64
C GLN A 407 8.21 12.98 -12.14
N LEU A 408 7.29 12.70 -11.20
CA LEU A 408 5.85 12.58 -11.41
C LEU A 408 5.27 13.95 -11.74
#